data_beb81c0bc3ab335c2d23da76be47cf4d
#
_entry.id   beb81c0bc3ab335c2d23da76be47cf4d
#
_cell.length_a   1.000
_cell.length_b   1.000
_cell.length_c   1.000
_cell.angle_alpha   90.00
_cell.angle_beta   90.00
_cell.angle_gamma   90.00
#
_symmetry.space_group_name_H-M   'P 1'
#
loop_
_entity.id
_entity.type
_entity.pdbx_description
1 polymer ?
#
loop_
_entity_poly.entity_id
_entity_poly.type
_entity_poly.pdbx_seq_one_letter_code
_entity_poly.pdbx_strand_id
1 'polypeptide(L)'
;MPNIKLDLSNTGIEKEDIFVHSDVVKEIDDELIEKSKKKKEFVGWLNLPSKYKNTNEYKRIKEAAKRIQSNSDILLVIGIGGSYLGARAVIEALHSSIYDADKSKTHVIYVGNNLSPDYLNDVIQAIEGKNFSINVISKSGTTTEPAIAFRVFREIIENKYGLKEAQKRIYVTTDEKKGALRELAESEGYETFVIPNNVGGRFSVLTPVGLLPIAASGIDIDELMDGAIESEDKYSDSSLEYNECYQYSVFRNLMYDNGKSMEILASYEPKMHYFIEWWKQLFGESEGKDGKGLFPVGCQFTTDLHSLGQYIQDGQRLMFETIINFEKSNTDITINLDEDNLDNLNYLVGKKLSFVNHKAMEGTIKAHVDGGVPNVLINVKELNAHTIGELIYFFEKACAMSAELLEVNPFDQPGVEKYKTNMFKLLNRPGYNK
;
A
#
# COMPACT_ATOMS: atom_id res chain seq x y z
N MET A 1 8.77 21.52 -10.61
CA MET A 1 9.40 21.15 -9.32
C MET A 1 8.96 19.73 -9.03
N PRO A 2 9.80 18.88 -8.48
CA PRO A 2 9.41 17.50 -8.15
C PRO A 2 8.23 17.48 -7.18
N ASN A 3 7.32 16.51 -7.37
CA ASN A 3 6.15 16.39 -6.50
C ASN A 3 6.49 15.76 -5.13
N ILE A 4 7.59 15.00 -5.04
CA ILE A 4 8.09 14.39 -3.80
C ILE A 4 9.46 14.97 -3.48
N LYS A 5 9.67 15.37 -2.22
CA LYS A 5 10.94 15.86 -1.68
C LYS A 5 11.20 15.27 -0.30
N LEU A 6 12.41 14.77 -0.09
CA LEU A 6 12.90 14.31 1.20
C LEU A 6 13.50 15.48 1.98
N ASP A 7 13.16 15.61 3.25
CA ASP A 7 13.78 16.59 4.17
C ASP A 7 14.33 15.85 5.40
N LEU A 8 15.64 15.88 5.53
CA LEU A 8 16.42 15.24 6.58
C LEU A 8 16.86 16.22 7.68
N SER A 9 16.44 17.49 7.63
CA SER A 9 16.92 18.56 8.53
C SER A 9 16.63 18.31 10.02
N ASN A 10 15.64 17.44 10.33
CA ASN A 10 15.23 17.13 11.69
C ASN A 10 15.71 15.73 12.15
N THR A 11 16.70 15.15 11.48
CA THR A 11 17.16 13.77 11.75
C THR A 11 18.44 13.70 12.59
N GLY A 12 19.24 14.75 12.60
CA GLY A 12 20.58 14.75 13.17
C GLY A 12 21.62 14.00 12.33
N ILE A 13 21.27 13.64 11.08
CA ILE A 13 22.18 13.02 10.10
C ILE A 13 22.58 14.09 9.10
N GLU A 14 23.89 14.24 8.88
CA GLU A 14 24.42 15.15 7.88
C GLU A 14 24.44 14.47 6.49
N LYS A 15 24.48 15.27 5.43
CA LYS A 15 24.51 14.73 4.07
C LYS A 15 25.75 13.86 3.81
N GLU A 16 26.86 14.22 4.40
CA GLU A 16 28.12 13.51 4.34
C GLU A 16 27.99 12.08 4.87
N ASP A 17 27.23 11.88 5.95
CA ASP A 17 26.96 10.55 6.52
C ASP A 17 26.20 9.64 5.54
N ILE A 18 25.33 10.23 4.71
CA ILE A 18 24.62 9.51 3.66
C ILE A 18 25.55 9.22 2.49
N PHE A 19 26.32 10.21 2.04
CA PHE A 19 27.12 10.09 0.81
C PHE A 19 28.30 9.14 0.90
N VAL A 20 28.79 8.82 2.12
CA VAL A 20 29.83 7.77 2.29
C VAL A 20 29.34 6.40 1.82
N HIS A 21 28.03 6.17 1.68
CA HIS A 21 27.45 4.93 1.19
C HIS A 21 27.27 4.86 -0.34
N SER A 22 27.77 5.86 -1.10
CA SER A 22 27.54 5.96 -2.55
C SER A 22 28.01 4.73 -3.33
N ASP A 23 29.15 4.16 -2.98
CA ASP A 23 29.71 3.01 -3.70
C ASP A 23 28.84 1.74 -3.49
N VAL A 24 28.46 1.44 -2.26
CA VAL A 24 27.61 0.27 -1.94
C VAL A 24 26.22 0.42 -2.53
N VAL A 25 25.61 1.60 -2.48
CA VAL A 25 24.32 1.88 -3.09
C VAL A 25 24.36 1.66 -4.59
N LYS A 26 25.42 2.11 -5.26
CA LYS A 26 25.62 1.87 -6.68
C LYS A 26 25.76 0.39 -7.01
N GLU A 27 26.55 -0.35 -6.25
CA GLU A 27 26.72 -1.80 -6.43
C GLU A 27 25.38 -2.53 -6.32
N ILE A 28 24.58 -2.23 -5.29
CA ILE A 28 23.24 -2.82 -5.09
C ILE A 28 22.29 -2.44 -6.24
N ASP A 29 22.27 -1.18 -6.68
CA ASP A 29 21.42 -0.76 -7.81
C ASP A 29 21.78 -1.47 -9.10
N ASP A 30 23.09 -1.59 -9.42
CA ASP A 30 23.57 -2.33 -10.57
C ASP A 30 23.15 -3.81 -10.52
N GLU A 31 23.18 -4.44 -9.32
CA GLU A 31 22.68 -5.81 -9.13
C GLU A 31 21.18 -5.93 -9.33
N LEU A 32 20.37 -5.03 -8.78
CA LEU A 32 18.92 -5.02 -8.96
C LEU A 32 18.54 -4.88 -10.44
N ILE A 33 19.24 -4.00 -11.17
CA ILE A 33 19.06 -3.81 -12.61
C ILE A 33 19.41 -5.11 -13.37
N GLU A 34 20.54 -5.76 -13.04
CA GLU A 34 20.94 -7.01 -13.67
C GLU A 34 19.97 -8.17 -13.37
N LYS A 35 19.47 -8.28 -12.13
CA LYS A 35 18.44 -9.25 -11.74
C LYS A 35 17.16 -9.03 -12.57
N SER A 36 16.76 -7.78 -12.75
CA SER A 36 15.58 -7.40 -13.56
C SER A 36 15.74 -7.77 -15.04
N LYS A 37 16.91 -7.49 -15.65
CA LYS A 37 17.21 -7.86 -17.05
C LYS A 37 17.16 -9.38 -17.27
N LYS A 38 17.65 -10.15 -16.33
CA LYS A 38 17.66 -11.62 -16.37
C LYS A 38 16.30 -12.24 -16.04
N LYS A 39 15.29 -11.44 -15.70
CA LYS A 39 13.97 -11.88 -15.21
C LYS A 39 14.07 -12.88 -14.05
N LYS A 40 15.10 -12.75 -13.25
CA LYS A 40 15.36 -13.58 -12.07
C LYS A 40 14.75 -12.89 -10.85
N GLU A 41 14.44 -13.72 -9.85
CA GLU A 41 13.88 -13.27 -8.59
C GLU A 41 12.59 -12.43 -8.78
N PHE A 42 12.14 -11.72 -7.75
CA PHE A 42 10.88 -10.97 -7.78
C PHE A 42 11.11 -9.48 -8.04
N VAL A 43 12.02 -9.13 -8.97
CA VAL A 43 12.37 -7.75 -9.33
C VAL A 43 11.66 -7.22 -10.58
N GLY A 44 10.61 -7.90 -11.03
CA GLY A 44 9.85 -7.49 -12.22
C GLY A 44 9.10 -6.15 -12.06
N TRP A 45 8.90 -5.69 -10.84
CA TRP A 45 8.28 -4.42 -10.51
C TRP A 45 9.15 -3.21 -10.91
N LEU A 46 10.49 -3.35 -10.94
CA LEU A 46 11.45 -2.26 -11.10
C LEU A 46 11.24 -1.41 -12.38
N ASN A 47 10.79 -2.02 -13.46
CA ASN A 47 10.47 -1.30 -14.70
C ASN A 47 9.08 -1.70 -15.23
N LEU A 48 8.20 -2.06 -14.32
CA LEU A 48 6.82 -2.43 -14.63
C LEU A 48 6.01 -1.23 -15.12
N PRO A 49 6.05 -0.03 -14.49
CA PRO A 49 5.17 1.07 -14.85
C PRO A 49 5.29 1.44 -16.33
N SER A 50 6.49 1.73 -16.80
CA SER A 50 6.74 2.13 -18.19
C SER A 50 6.42 1.03 -19.21
N LYS A 51 6.66 -0.24 -18.86
CA LYS A 51 6.42 -1.38 -19.77
C LYS A 51 4.97 -1.82 -19.81
N TYR A 52 4.26 -1.74 -18.68
CA TYR A 52 2.93 -2.34 -18.53
C TYR A 52 1.81 -1.46 -19.10
N LYS A 53 1.90 -0.13 -18.96
CA LYS A 53 0.87 0.83 -19.37
C LYS A 53 0.42 0.68 -20.84
N ASN A 54 1.32 0.23 -21.72
CA ASN A 54 1.06 0.08 -23.16
C ASN A 54 0.63 -1.33 -23.58
N THR A 55 0.43 -2.27 -22.64
CA THR A 55 0.06 -3.65 -22.97
C THR A 55 -1.42 -3.81 -23.32
N ASN A 56 -1.76 -4.89 -24.03
CA ASN A 56 -3.16 -5.25 -24.27
C ASN A 56 -3.89 -5.61 -22.95
N GLU A 57 -3.19 -6.18 -21.97
CA GLU A 57 -3.78 -6.52 -20.68
C GLU A 57 -4.19 -5.27 -19.92
N TYR A 58 -3.39 -4.21 -19.95
CA TYR A 58 -3.74 -2.92 -19.36
C TYR A 58 -5.03 -2.32 -19.99
N LYS A 59 -5.19 -2.42 -21.30
CA LYS A 59 -6.43 -2.01 -21.98
C LYS A 59 -7.63 -2.85 -21.52
N ARG A 60 -7.45 -4.18 -21.41
CA ARG A 60 -8.49 -5.09 -20.91
C ARG A 60 -8.90 -4.77 -19.48
N ILE A 61 -7.97 -4.37 -18.60
CA ILE A 61 -8.29 -3.90 -17.24
C ILE A 61 -9.27 -2.72 -17.31
N LYS A 62 -9.00 -1.72 -18.12
CA LYS A 62 -9.87 -0.55 -18.30
C LYS A 62 -11.26 -0.94 -18.85
N GLU A 63 -11.32 -1.87 -19.78
CA GLU A 63 -12.58 -2.38 -20.33
C GLU A 63 -13.37 -3.17 -19.28
N ALA A 64 -12.71 -4.04 -18.50
CA ALA A 64 -13.33 -4.79 -17.43
C ALA A 64 -13.85 -3.84 -16.33
N ALA A 65 -13.07 -2.85 -15.93
CA ALA A 65 -13.48 -1.81 -14.98
C ALA A 65 -14.75 -1.08 -15.43
N LYS A 66 -14.83 -0.66 -16.70
CA LYS A 66 -16.03 -0.04 -17.27
C LYS A 66 -17.25 -0.97 -17.22
N ARG A 67 -17.07 -2.28 -17.49
CA ARG A 67 -18.18 -3.24 -17.39
C ARG A 67 -18.63 -3.38 -15.94
N ILE A 68 -17.71 -3.48 -14.97
CA ILE A 68 -18.03 -3.54 -13.54
C ILE A 68 -18.81 -2.28 -13.13
N GLN A 69 -18.33 -1.09 -13.47
CA GLN A 69 -18.98 0.18 -13.16
C GLN A 69 -20.41 0.28 -13.76
N SER A 70 -20.63 -0.30 -14.94
CA SER A 70 -21.92 -0.22 -15.60
C SER A 70 -22.98 -1.19 -15.06
N ASN A 71 -22.55 -2.26 -14.38
CA ASN A 71 -23.45 -3.36 -13.99
C ASN A 71 -23.41 -3.73 -12.50
N SER A 72 -22.58 -3.07 -11.70
CA SER A 72 -22.37 -3.43 -10.29
C SER A 72 -22.30 -2.20 -9.39
N ASP A 73 -23.13 -2.21 -8.34
CA ASP A 73 -23.06 -1.24 -7.24
C ASP A 73 -21.85 -1.54 -6.36
N ILE A 74 -21.48 -2.84 -6.25
CA ILE A 74 -20.40 -3.33 -5.40
C ILE A 74 -19.46 -4.23 -6.19
N LEU A 75 -18.15 -4.05 -5.98
CA LEU A 75 -17.11 -5.00 -6.36
C LEU A 75 -16.56 -5.67 -5.10
N LEU A 76 -16.76 -6.98 -4.96
CA LEU A 76 -16.08 -7.76 -3.93
C LEU A 76 -14.67 -8.12 -4.39
N VAL A 77 -13.66 -7.61 -3.69
CA VAL A 77 -12.26 -7.98 -3.91
C VAL A 77 -11.88 -9.05 -2.89
N ILE A 78 -11.65 -10.26 -3.38
CA ILE A 78 -11.34 -11.43 -2.57
C ILE A 78 -9.85 -11.69 -2.60
N GLY A 79 -9.13 -11.37 -1.52
CA GLY A 79 -7.69 -11.52 -1.43
C GLY A 79 -7.15 -11.24 -0.03
N ILE A 80 -5.88 -11.57 0.20
CA ILE A 80 -5.19 -11.33 1.47
C ILE A 80 -3.79 -10.76 1.23
N GLY A 81 -3.26 -9.98 2.18
CA GLY A 81 -1.94 -9.36 2.07
C GLY A 81 -1.80 -8.50 0.83
N GLY A 82 -0.76 -8.72 0.03
CA GLY A 82 -0.53 -7.97 -1.21
C GLY A 82 -1.63 -8.08 -2.26
N SER A 83 -2.51 -9.09 -2.14
CA SER A 83 -3.64 -9.25 -3.06
C SER A 83 -4.79 -8.26 -2.80
N TYR A 84 -4.75 -7.48 -1.71
CA TYR A 84 -5.79 -6.45 -1.46
C TYR A 84 -5.24 -5.14 -0.89
N LEU A 85 -4.17 -5.18 -0.08
CA LEU A 85 -3.70 -4.00 0.66
C LEU A 85 -3.31 -2.84 -0.26
N GLY A 86 -2.59 -3.13 -1.35
CA GLY A 86 -2.18 -2.09 -2.28
C GLY A 86 -3.35 -1.40 -2.99
N ALA A 87 -4.34 -2.17 -3.47
CA ALA A 87 -5.56 -1.61 -4.04
C ALA A 87 -6.32 -0.77 -3.01
N ARG A 88 -6.44 -1.27 -1.79
CA ARG A 88 -7.13 -0.58 -0.70
C ARG A 88 -6.42 0.72 -0.33
N ALA A 89 -5.09 0.70 -0.26
CA ALA A 89 -4.28 1.89 -0.01
C ALA A 89 -4.60 3.02 -0.98
N VAL A 90 -4.64 2.73 -2.28
CA VAL A 90 -4.94 3.73 -3.32
C VAL A 90 -6.39 4.18 -3.26
N ILE A 91 -7.34 3.24 -3.15
CA ILE A 91 -8.76 3.53 -3.18
C ILE A 91 -9.16 4.40 -1.97
N GLU A 92 -8.73 4.04 -0.77
CA GLU A 92 -9.08 4.82 0.43
C GLU A 92 -8.35 6.16 0.51
N ALA A 93 -7.12 6.27 -0.04
CA ALA A 93 -6.44 7.55 -0.13
C ALA A 93 -7.14 8.56 -1.06
N LEU A 94 -7.79 8.09 -2.13
CA LEU A 94 -8.33 8.96 -3.17
C LEU A 94 -9.86 9.13 -3.14
N HIS A 95 -10.57 8.25 -2.43
CA HIS A 95 -12.02 8.39 -2.26
C HIS A 95 -12.40 9.15 -0.98
N SER A 96 -13.69 9.47 -0.84
CA SER A 96 -14.24 10.00 0.39
C SER A 96 -14.07 8.99 1.53
N SER A 97 -13.69 9.46 2.71
CA SER A 97 -13.64 8.63 3.93
C SER A 97 -15.04 8.29 4.46
N ILE A 98 -16.10 8.90 3.90
CA ILE A 98 -17.49 8.68 4.29
C ILE A 98 -18.15 7.83 3.22
N TYR A 99 -18.58 6.64 3.60
CA TYR A 99 -19.10 5.58 2.74
C TYR A 99 -20.20 6.06 1.81
N ASP A 100 -21.03 6.79 1.82
CA ASP A 100 -22.14 7.09 0.91
C ASP A 100 -22.06 8.44 0.17
N ALA A 101 -20.90 9.10 0.22
CA ALA A 101 -20.80 10.44 -0.36
C ALA A 101 -20.93 10.47 -1.90
N ASP A 102 -20.61 9.37 -2.59
CA ASP A 102 -20.73 9.28 -4.04
C ASP A 102 -21.40 7.95 -4.47
N LYS A 103 -22.73 7.98 -4.56
CA LYS A 103 -23.55 6.83 -4.99
C LYS A 103 -23.39 6.48 -6.48
N SER A 104 -22.69 7.28 -7.25
CA SER A 104 -22.49 7.05 -8.70
C SER A 104 -21.34 6.08 -9.00
N LYS A 105 -20.52 5.72 -7.99
CA LYS A 105 -19.34 4.88 -8.15
C LYS A 105 -19.56 3.46 -7.62
N THR A 106 -18.90 2.51 -8.26
CA THR A 106 -18.84 1.13 -7.76
C THR A 106 -18.08 1.10 -6.44
N HIS A 107 -18.73 0.63 -5.40
CA HIS A 107 -18.12 0.52 -4.08
C HIS A 107 -17.30 -0.77 -3.97
N VAL A 108 -16.07 -0.66 -3.45
CA VAL A 108 -15.17 -1.81 -3.30
C VAL A 108 -15.20 -2.31 -1.85
N ILE A 109 -15.59 -3.58 -1.68
CA ILE A 109 -15.56 -4.27 -0.38
C ILE A 109 -14.53 -5.39 -0.44
N TYR A 110 -13.70 -5.49 0.60
CA TYR A 110 -12.61 -6.46 0.68
C TYR A 110 -13.02 -7.64 1.57
N VAL A 111 -12.86 -8.86 1.05
CA VAL A 111 -13.17 -10.09 1.78
C VAL A 111 -12.07 -11.13 1.59
N GLY A 112 -12.06 -12.15 2.46
CA GLY A 112 -10.99 -13.17 2.41
C GLY A 112 -9.64 -12.66 2.90
N ASN A 113 -9.62 -11.52 3.58
CA ASN A 113 -8.47 -10.96 4.29
C ASN A 113 -8.48 -11.31 5.79
N ASN A 114 -9.50 -12.01 6.24
CA ASN A 114 -9.67 -12.53 7.59
C ASN A 114 -10.60 -13.76 7.59
N LEU A 115 -10.78 -14.40 8.75
CA LEU A 115 -11.64 -15.57 8.95
C LEU A 115 -12.80 -15.30 9.94
N SER A 116 -13.16 -14.02 10.15
CA SER A 116 -14.28 -13.66 11.02
C SER A 116 -15.62 -14.03 10.36
N PRO A 117 -16.44 -14.91 10.98
CA PRO A 117 -17.76 -15.22 10.45
C PRO A 117 -18.71 -14.01 10.53
N ASP A 118 -18.56 -13.17 11.55
CA ASP A 118 -19.40 -11.96 11.70
C ASP A 118 -19.14 -10.97 10.57
N TYR A 119 -17.85 -10.69 10.27
CA TYR A 119 -17.49 -9.83 9.15
C TYR A 119 -17.98 -10.38 7.81
N LEU A 120 -17.87 -11.70 7.60
CA LEU A 120 -18.37 -12.32 6.37
C LEU A 120 -19.88 -12.16 6.23
N ASN A 121 -20.62 -12.34 7.33
CA ASN A 121 -22.06 -12.13 7.39
C ASN A 121 -22.44 -10.66 7.12
N ASP A 122 -21.71 -9.70 7.68
CA ASP A 122 -21.94 -8.27 7.42
C ASP A 122 -21.79 -7.95 5.93
N VAL A 123 -20.80 -8.55 5.25
CA VAL A 123 -20.62 -8.36 3.81
C VAL A 123 -21.76 -9.02 3.03
N ILE A 124 -22.26 -10.21 3.44
CA ILE A 124 -23.42 -10.85 2.82
C ILE A 124 -24.66 -9.93 2.92
N GLN A 125 -24.88 -9.32 4.06
CA GLN A 125 -25.98 -8.35 4.25
C GLN A 125 -25.76 -7.09 3.40
N ALA A 126 -24.54 -6.58 3.30
CA ALA A 126 -24.23 -5.38 2.52
C ALA A 126 -24.51 -5.53 1.01
N ILE A 127 -24.38 -6.75 0.46
CA ILE A 127 -24.69 -7.03 -0.95
C ILE A 127 -26.16 -7.41 -1.21
N GLU A 128 -26.97 -7.56 -0.16
CA GLU A 128 -28.39 -7.87 -0.30
C GLU A 128 -29.11 -6.74 -1.05
N GLY A 129 -29.88 -7.08 -2.06
CA GLY A 129 -30.57 -6.11 -2.91
C GLY A 129 -29.68 -5.28 -3.85
N LYS A 130 -28.35 -5.41 -3.81
CA LYS A 130 -27.40 -4.70 -4.67
C LYS A 130 -26.94 -5.57 -5.83
N ASN A 131 -26.55 -4.93 -6.95
CA ASN A 131 -25.80 -5.62 -7.99
C ASN A 131 -24.32 -5.68 -7.61
N PHE A 132 -23.71 -6.84 -7.80
CA PHE A 132 -22.29 -6.97 -7.48
C PHE A 132 -21.52 -7.84 -8.47
N SER A 133 -20.22 -7.63 -8.52
CA SER A 133 -19.24 -8.45 -9.21
C SER A 133 -18.15 -8.90 -8.22
N ILE A 134 -17.37 -9.89 -8.61
CA ILE A 134 -16.26 -10.44 -7.81
C ILE A 134 -14.96 -10.28 -8.59
N ASN A 135 -13.91 -9.80 -7.93
CA ASN A 135 -12.53 -9.97 -8.37
C ASN A 135 -11.79 -10.82 -7.34
N VAL A 136 -11.57 -12.10 -7.67
CA VAL A 136 -10.79 -12.99 -6.82
C VAL A 136 -9.33 -12.98 -7.24
N ILE A 137 -8.45 -12.73 -6.25
CA ILE A 137 -7.01 -12.48 -6.46
C ILE A 137 -6.21 -13.47 -5.63
N SER A 138 -5.61 -14.46 -6.29
CA SER A 138 -4.74 -15.44 -5.63
C SER A 138 -3.83 -16.11 -6.66
N LYS A 139 -2.53 -16.13 -6.40
CA LYS A 139 -1.56 -16.77 -7.31
C LYS A 139 -1.75 -18.29 -7.37
N SER A 140 -1.89 -18.95 -6.23
CA SER A 140 -2.07 -20.39 -6.13
C SER A 140 -3.54 -20.85 -6.18
N GLY A 141 -4.46 -20.01 -5.70
CA GLY A 141 -5.86 -20.37 -5.46
C GLY A 141 -6.10 -21.25 -4.23
N THR A 142 -5.06 -21.53 -3.43
CA THR A 142 -5.14 -22.44 -2.28
C THR A 142 -4.90 -21.77 -0.93
N THR A 143 -4.70 -20.45 -0.90
CA THR A 143 -4.65 -19.67 0.35
C THR A 143 -5.99 -19.77 1.04
N THR A 144 -6.00 -20.16 2.30
CA THR A 144 -7.19 -20.61 3.02
C THR A 144 -8.29 -19.55 3.07
N GLU A 145 -7.95 -18.35 3.48
CA GLU A 145 -8.88 -17.25 3.73
C GLU A 145 -9.63 -16.82 2.44
N PRO A 146 -8.94 -16.44 1.36
CA PRO A 146 -9.63 -16.08 0.11
C PRO A 146 -10.32 -17.27 -0.56
N ALA A 147 -9.81 -18.50 -0.40
CA ALA A 147 -10.46 -19.67 -0.97
C ALA A 147 -11.81 -19.98 -0.31
N ILE A 148 -11.91 -19.82 1.02
CA ILE A 148 -13.18 -19.95 1.75
C ILE A 148 -14.14 -18.84 1.33
N ALA A 149 -13.69 -17.58 1.33
CA ALA A 149 -14.54 -16.46 0.92
C ALA A 149 -15.05 -16.64 -0.52
N PHE A 150 -14.18 -17.07 -1.43
CA PHE A 150 -14.60 -17.28 -2.83
C PHE A 150 -15.65 -18.40 -2.97
N ARG A 151 -15.55 -19.49 -2.20
CA ARG A 151 -16.61 -20.54 -2.20
C ARG A 151 -17.96 -19.96 -1.80
N VAL A 152 -17.99 -19.18 -0.73
CA VAL A 152 -19.25 -18.57 -0.23
C VAL A 152 -19.84 -17.59 -1.24
N PHE A 153 -19.03 -16.63 -1.71
CA PHE A 153 -19.56 -15.59 -2.61
C PHE A 153 -19.80 -16.07 -4.05
N ARG A 154 -19.10 -17.11 -4.49
CA ARG A 154 -19.39 -17.79 -5.76
C ARG A 154 -20.79 -18.42 -5.73
N GLU A 155 -21.15 -19.14 -4.69
CA GLU A 155 -22.49 -19.71 -4.53
C GLU A 155 -23.57 -18.62 -4.52
N ILE A 156 -23.34 -17.52 -3.80
CA ILE A 156 -24.28 -16.41 -3.73
C ILE A 156 -24.48 -15.75 -5.10
N ILE A 157 -23.41 -15.48 -5.85
CA ILE A 157 -23.53 -14.82 -7.17
C ILE A 157 -24.18 -15.74 -8.20
N GLU A 158 -23.87 -17.05 -8.17
CA GLU A 158 -24.49 -18.05 -9.04
C GLU A 158 -25.98 -18.22 -8.75
N ASN A 159 -26.38 -18.24 -7.48
CA ASN A 159 -27.79 -18.29 -7.07
C ASN A 159 -28.57 -17.03 -7.46
N LYS A 160 -27.92 -15.86 -7.39
CA LYS A 160 -28.56 -14.58 -7.72
C LYS A 160 -28.75 -14.37 -9.22
N TYR A 161 -27.76 -14.68 -10.04
CA TYR A 161 -27.76 -14.32 -11.47
C TYR A 161 -27.89 -15.53 -12.41
N GLY A 162 -27.76 -16.75 -11.90
CA GLY A 162 -27.59 -17.95 -12.70
C GLY A 162 -26.15 -18.07 -13.27
N LEU A 163 -25.75 -19.28 -13.63
CA LEU A 163 -24.36 -19.61 -14.00
C LEU A 163 -23.79 -18.71 -15.13
N LYS A 164 -24.57 -18.50 -16.21
CA LYS A 164 -24.10 -17.74 -17.38
C LYS A 164 -23.86 -16.25 -17.09
N GLU A 165 -24.66 -15.63 -16.25
CA GLU A 165 -24.47 -14.21 -15.92
C GLU A 165 -23.44 -14.05 -14.80
N ALA A 166 -23.41 -14.97 -13.82
CA ALA A 166 -22.37 -15.02 -12.80
C ALA A 166 -20.96 -15.12 -13.41
N GLN A 167 -20.81 -15.96 -14.45
CA GLN A 167 -19.55 -16.09 -15.20
C GLN A 167 -18.99 -14.76 -15.72
N LYS A 168 -19.86 -13.84 -16.16
CA LYS A 168 -19.46 -12.51 -16.68
C LYS A 168 -19.14 -11.50 -15.56
N ARG A 169 -19.52 -11.81 -14.32
CA ARG A 169 -19.35 -10.95 -13.15
C ARG A 169 -18.23 -11.41 -12.23
N ILE A 170 -17.59 -12.55 -12.55
CA ILE A 170 -16.43 -13.08 -11.82
C ILE A 170 -15.17 -12.82 -12.66
N TYR A 171 -14.28 -12.02 -12.10
CA TYR A 171 -12.97 -11.70 -12.65
C TYR A 171 -11.90 -12.38 -11.80
N VAL A 172 -10.93 -13.02 -12.44
CA VAL A 172 -9.92 -13.81 -11.76
C VAL A 172 -8.53 -13.23 -12.04
N THR A 173 -7.84 -12.79 -11.00
CA THR A 173 -6.44 -12.35 -11.09
C THR A 173 -5.55 -13.42 -10.47
N THR A 174 -4.78 -14.15 -11.30
CA THR A 174 -4.07 -15.37 -10.87
C THR A 174 -2.79 -15.61 -11.69
N ASP A 175 -2.11 -16.74 -11.43
CA ASP A 175 -0.95 -17.17 -12.24
C ASP A 175 -1.35 -17.37 -13.71
N GLU A 176 -0.39 -17.16 -14.62
CA GLU A 176 -0.60 -17.29 -16.06
C GLU A 176 -0.98 -18.71 -16.49
N LYS A 177 -0.37 -19.72 -15.86
CA LYS A 177 -0.36 -21.10 -16.39
C LYS A 177 -0.77 -22.18 -15.41
N LYS A 178 -0.70 -21.93 -14.09
CA LYS A 178 -0.83 -22.99 -13.08
C LYS A 178 -1.58 -22.51 -11.84
N GLY A 179 -2.03 -23.48 -11.05
CA GLY A 179 -2.71 -23.25 -9.78
C GLY A 179 -4.22 -23.51 -9.85
N ALA A 180 -4.79 -23.90 -8.72
CA ALA A 180 -6.19 -24.31 -8.62
C ALA A 180 -7.18 -23.23 -9.10
N LEU A 181 -6.86 -21.94 -8.86
CA LEU A 181 -7.71 -20.85 -9.33
C LEU A 181 -7.61 -20.66 -10.85
N ARG A 182 -6.45 -20.91 -11.43
CA ARG A 182 -6.28 -20.87 -12.90
C ARG A 182 -7.09 -21.98 -13.58
N GLU A 183 -6.97 -23.21 -13.10
CA GLU A 183 -7.72 -24.35 -13.61
C GLU A 183 -9.23 -24.13 -13.51
N LEU A 184 -9.69 -23.60 -12.37
CA LEU A 184 -11.10 -23.26 -12.18
C LEU A 184 -11.55 -22.16 -13.15
N ALA A 185 -10.76 -21.10 -13.32
CA ALA A 185 -11.12 -20.02 -14.23
C ALA A 185 -11.23 -20.48 -15.70
N GLU A 186 -10.37 -21.39 -16.12
CA GLU A 186 -10.43 -21.99 -17.46
C GLU A 186 -11.65 -22.89 -17.63
N SER A 187 -11.96 -23.74 -16.64
CA SER A 187 -13.12 -24.65 -16.70
C SER A 187 -14.46 -23.92 -16.71
N GLU A 188 -14.55 -22.84 -15.95
CA GLU A 188 -15.77 -22.04 -15.84
C GLU A 188 -15.85 -20.88 -16.85
N GLY A 189 -14.75 -20.59 -17.57
CA GLY A 189 -14.67 -19.53 -18.57
C GLY A 189 -14.70 -18.11 -17.96
N TYR A 190 -14.15 -17.94 -16.76
CA TYR A 190 -14.02 -16.61 -16.15
C TYR A 190 -12.99 -15.76 -16.86
N GLU A 191 -13.21 -14.44 -16.90
CA GLU A 191 -12.20 -13.51 -17.42
C GLU A 191 -11.01 -13.45 -16.50
N THR A 192 -9.79 -13.66 -17.06
CA THR A 192 -8.56 -13.74 -16.28
C THR A 192 -7.59 -12.62 -16.56
N PHE A 193 -6.88 -12.19 -15.49
CA PHE A 193 -5.76 -11.27 -15.50
C PHE A 193 -4.54 -11.93 -14.84
N VAL A 194 -3.34 -11.59 -15.30
CA VAL A 194 -2.13 -12.30 -14.92
C VAL A 194 -1.41 -11.60 -13.76
N ILE A 195 -1.10 -12.35 -12.71
CA ILE A 195 -0.11 -11.93 -11.71
C ILE A 195 1.28 -12.24 -12.28
N PRO A 196 2.12 -11.24 -12.57
CA PRO A 196 3.44 -11.51 -13.13
C PRO A 196 4.26 -12.44 -12.21
N ASN A 197 4.89 -13.45 -12.79
CA ASN A 197 5.60 -14.46 -12.01
C ASN A 197 6.83 -13.93 -11.27
N ASN A 198 7.39 -12.83 -11.77
CA ASN A 198 8.56 -12.16 -11.24
C ASN A 198 8.22 -10.91 -10.41
N VAL A 199 6.97 -10.77 -9.93
CA VAL A 199 6.53 -9.73 -9.00
C VAL A 199 6.00 -10.38 -7.74
N GLY A 200 6.54 -9.97 -6.58
CA GLY A 200 6.07 -10.40 -5.26
C GLY A 200 4.75 -9.75 -4.88
N GLY A 201 3.97 -10.38 -3.97
CA GLY A 201 2.65 -9.86 -3.59
C GLY A 201 2.66 -8.43 -3.08
N ARG A 202 3.61 -8.07 -2.21
CA ARG A 202 3.73 -6.71 -1.63
C ARG A 202 4.24 -5.64 -2.60
N PHE A 203 4.78 -6.05 -3.77
CA PHE A 203 5.23 -5.19 -4.87
C PHE A 203 4.23 -5.20 -6.06
N SER A 204 2.99 -5.65 -5.86
CA SER A 204 2.08 -5.93 -6.98
C SER A 204 1.00 -4.88 -7.22
N VAL A 205 1.03 -3.74 -6.52
CA VAL A 205 -0.01 -2.69 -6.63
C VAL A 205 -0.22 -2.24 -8.08
N LEU A 206 0.86 -2.04 -8.82
CA LEU A 206 0.85 -1.54 -10.21
C LEU A 206 0.69 -2.66 -11.26
N THR A 207 0.29 -3.86 -10.83
CA THR A 207 -0.10 -4.99 -11.70
C THR A 207 -1.63 -5.12 -11.74
N PRO A 208 -2.21 -6.07 -12.49
CA PRO A 208 -3.65 -6.35 -12.44
C PRO A 208 -4.22 -6.55 -11.03
N VAL A 209 -3.37 -6.98 -10.08
CA VAL A 209 -3.74 -7.16 -8.67
C VAL A 209 -4.32 -5.87 -8.05
N GLY A 210 -3.67 -4.74 -8.25
CA GLY A 210 -4.15 -3.44 -7.79
C GLY A 210 -4.97 -2.69 -8.83
N LEU A 211 -4.52 -2.69 -10.10
CA LEU A 211 -5.08 -1.82 -11.14
C LEU A 211 -6.54 -2.12 -11.48
N LEU A 212 -6.97 -3.40 -11.48
CA LEU A 212 -8.36 -3.74 -11.78
C LEU A 212 -9.35 -3.20 -10.73
N PRO A 213 -9.19 -3.48 -9.42
CA PRO A 213 -10.08 -2.91 -8.42
C PRO A 213 -9.98 -1.38 -8.30
N ILE A 214 -8.79 -0.78 -8.50
CA ILE A 214 -8.59 0.67 -8.50
C ILE A 214 -9.37 1.30 -9.66
N ALA A 215 -9.22 0.80 -10.87
CA ALA A 215 -9.97 1.30 -12.02
C ALA A 215 -11.49 1.09 -11.86
N ALA A 216 -11.91 -0.06 -11.33
CA ALA A 216 -13.32 -0.36 -11.10
C ALA A 216 -13.96 0.59 -10.07
N SER A 217 -13.21 1.10 -9.10
CA SER A 217 -13.68 2.12 -8.16
C SER A 217 -13.87 3.51 -8.79
N GLY A 218 -13.43 3.71 -10.03
CA GLY A 218 -13.54 4.98 -10.76
C GLY A 218 -12.32 5.89 -10.66
N ILE A 219 -11.22 5.40 -10.08
CA ILE A 219 -9.94 6.14 -10.06
C ILE A 219 -9.27 6.01 -11.43
N ASP A 220 -8.69 7.10 -11.91
CA ASP A 220 -7.91 7.11 -13.15
C ASP A 220 -6.55 6.42 -12.95
N ILE A 221 -6.46 5.18 -13.47
CA ILE A 221 -5.21 4.42 -13.42
C ILE A 221 -4.15 4.94 -14.41
N ASP A 222 -4.53 5.75 -15.41
CA ASP A 222 -3.54 6.36 -16.29
C ASP A 222 -2.74 7.43 -15.53
N GLU A 223 -3.40 8.26 -14.71
CA GLU A 223 -2.72 9.21 -13.82
C GLU A 223 -1.85 8.49 -12.76
N LEU A 224 -2.36 7.41 -12.17
CA LEU A 224 -1.59 6.61 -11.21
C LEU A 224 -0.30 6.06 -11.83
N MET A 225 -0.42 5.49 -13.02
CA MET A 225 0.73 4.92 -13.74
C MET A 225 1.68 5.99 -14.25
N ASP A 226 1.20 7.17 -14.63
CA ASP A 226 2.06 8.29 -15.04
C ASP A 226 2.93 8.77 -13.87
N GLY A 227 2.38 8.87 -12.67
CA GLY A 227 3.16 9.17 -11.48
C GLY A 227 4.23 8.11 -11.17
N ALA A 228 3.87 6.83 -11.28
CA ALA A 228 4.83 5.76 -11.10
C ALA A 228 5.94 5.75 -12.16
N ILE A 229 5.62 6.09 -13.42
CA ILE A 229 6.60 6.23 -14.53
C ILE A 229 7.54 7.42 -14.27
N GLU A 230 7.01 8.55 -13.79
CA GLU A 230 7.83 9.71 -13.44
C GLU A 230 8.83 9.36 -12.32
N SER A 231 8.39 8.61 -11.31
CA SER A 231 9.28 8.11 -10.25
C SER A 231 10.27 7.04 -10.75
N GLU A 232 9.86 6.14 -11.66
CA GLU A 232 10.75 5.18 -12.30
C GLU A 232 11.91 5.90 -13.01
N ASP A 233 11.61 6.96 -13.77
CA ASP A 233 12.61 7.78 -14.47
C ASP A 233 13.49 8.57 -13.49
N LYS A 234 12.86 9.30 -12.56
CA LYS A 234 13.55 10.14 -11.55
C LYS A 234 14.55 9.36 -10.72
N TYR A 235 14.18 8.17 -10.28
CA TYR A 235 15.02 7.33 -9.41
C TYR A 235 15.83 6.29 -10.18
N SER A 236 15.97 6.44 -11.50
CA SER A 236 16.83 5.58 -12.33
C SER A 236 18.33 5.82 -12.13
N ASP A 237 18.72 7.01 -11.68
CA ASP A 237 20.09 7.35 -11.32
C ASP A 237 20.41 6.86 -9.90
N SER A 238 21.51 6.12 -9.72
CA SER A 238 21.96 5.64 -8.41
C SER A 238 22.66 6.69 -7.56
N SER A 239 22.93 7.90 -8.11
CA SER A 239 23.63 8.97 -7.39
C SER A 239 22.85 9.44 -6.16
N LEU A 240 23.42 9.27 -4.97
CA LEU A 240 22.84 9.75 -3.72
C LEU A 240 22.65 11.27 -3.67
N GLU A 241 23.32 12.04 -4.53
CA GLU A 241 23.12 13.49 -4.61
C GLU A 241 21.71 13.87 -5.09
N TYR A 242 21.13 13.06 -5.99
CA TYR A 242 19.86 13.34 -6.67
C TYR A 242 18.75 12.34 -6.37
N ASN A 243 19.07 11.20 -5.75
CA ASN A 243 18.13 10.11 -5.50
C ASN A 243 17.63 10.11 -4.06
N GLU A 244 16.56 10.86 -3.78
CA GLU A 244 15.96 10.94 -2.45
C GLU A 244 15.43 9.59 -1.97
N CYS A 245 15.04 8.69 -2.87
CA CYS A 245 14.62 7.34 -2.54
C CYS A 245 15.75 6.55 -1.85
N TYR A 246 16.96 6.63 -2.41
CA TYR A 246 18.14 5.98 -1.86
C TYR A 246 18.72 6.72 -0.65
N GLN A 247 18.60 8.05 -0.58
CA GLN A 247 18.90 8.80 0.63
C GLN A 247 18.04 8.32 1.81
N TYR A 248 16.74 8.12 1.58
CA TYR A 248 15.85 7.59 2.59
C TYR A 248 16.24 6.16 3.02
N SER A 249 16.62 5.29 2.08
CA SER A 249 17.08 3.93 2.38
C SER A 249 18.34 3.90 3.24
N VAL A 250 19.32 4.73 2.91
CA VAL A 250 20.56 4.88 3.69
C VAL A 250 20.25 5.46 5.08
N PHE A 251 19.44 6.52 5.14
CA PHE A 251 18.99 7.10 6.41
C PHE A 251 18.37 6.05 7.36
N ARG A 252 17.49 5.20 6.86
CA ARG A 252 16.87 4.12 7.63
C ARG A 252 17.90 3.15 8.22
N ASN A 253 18.89 2.77 7.41
CA ASN A 253 19.97 1.90 7.85
C ASN A 253 20.87 2.58 8.89
N LEU A 254 21.20 3.86 8.72
CA LEU A 254 21.92 4.64 9.74
C LEU A 254 21.14 4.73 11.05
N MET A 255 19.81 4.87 11.01
CA MET A 255 18.99 4.83 12.22
C MET A 255 19.04 3.45 12.88
N TYR A 256 18.98 2.37 12.11
CA TYR A 256 19.13 1.01 12.63
C TYR A 256 20.50 0.80 13.30
N ASP A 257 21.59 1.21 12.67
CA ASP A 257 22.96 1.13 13.20
C ASP A 257 23.13 2.00 14.46
N ASN A 258 22.40 3.10 14.57
CA ASN A 258 22.33 3.95 15.75
C ASN A 258 21.40 3.40 16.84
N GLY A 259 20.98 2.14 16.73
CA GLY A 259 20.19 1.43 17.75
C GLY A 259 18.69 1.72 17.75
N LYS A 260 18.16 2.37 16.70
CA LYS A 260 16.71 2.44 16.51
C LYS A 260 16.20 1.10 16.00
N SER A 261 15.14 0.60 16.59
CA SER A 261 14.52 -0.69 16.22
C SER A 261 13.13 -0.53 15.61
N MET A 262 12.58 0.69 15.61
CA MET A 262 11.23 0.97 15.10
C MET A 262 11.24 2.21 14.22
N GLU A 263 10.52 2.13 13.12
CA GLU A 263 10.16 3.27 12.29
C GLU A 263 8.66 3.52 12.37
N ILE A 264 8.28 4.75 12.71
CA ILE A 264 6.88 5.19 12.72
C ILE A 264 6.62 5.95 11.42
N LEU A 265 5.83 5.35 10.51
CA LEU A 265 5.29 6.11 9.39
C LEU A 265 3.99 6.79 9.83
N ALA A 266 3.97 8.11 9.76
CA ALA A 266 2.83 8.92 10.16
C ALA A 266 2.35 9.85 9.05
N SER A 267 1.06 10.20 9.08
CA SER A 267 0.49 11.24 8.23
C SER A 267 -0.57 12.02 9.00
N TYR A 268 -0.69 13.31 8.70
CA TYR A 268 -1.76 14.21 9.18
C TYR A 268 -2.98 14.21 8.25
N GLU A 269 -3.00 13.32 7.25
CA GLU A 269 -4.14 13.05 6.38
C GLU A 269 -4.71 11.66 6.67
N PRO A 270 -5.89 11.54 7.29
CA PRO A 270 -6.46 10.26 7.70
C PRO A 270 -6.69 9.26 6.57
N LYS A 271 -6.85 9.75 5.33
CA LYS A 271 -6.98 8.90 4.14
C LYS A 271 -5.75 8.03 3.88
N MET A 272 -4.60 8.37 4.44
CA MET A 272 -3.36 7.60 4.30
C MET A 272 -3.31 6.33 5.18
N HIS A 273 -4.35 6.05 5.98
CA HIS A 273 -4.37 4.91 6.88
C HIS A 273 -3.98 3.59 6.19
N TYR A 274 -4.67 3.21 5.11
CA TYR A 274 -4.36 1.95 4.41
C TYR A 274 -3.11 2.03 3.53
N PHE A 275 -2.65 3.20 3.16
CA PHE A 275 -1.33 3.38 2.55
C PHE A 275 -0.23 3.02 3.56
N ILE A 276 -0.38 3.44 4.81
CA ILE A 276 0.53 3.09 5.91
C ILE A 276 0.45 1.57 6.20
N GLU A 277 -0.74 0.95 6.16
CA GLU A 277 -0.88 -0.50 6.31
C GLU A 277 -0.19 -1.29 5.18
N TRP A 278 -0.28 -0.82 3.93
CA TRP A 278 0.48 -1.38 2.81
C TRP A 278 1.99 -1.21 3.01
N TRP A 279 2.44 -0.05 3.44
CA TRP A 279 3.84 0.23 3.75
C TRP A 279 4.37 -0.70 4.85
N LYS A 280 3.58 -0.97 5.89
CA LYS A 280 3.95 -1.94 6.95
C LYS A 280 4.18 -3.33 6.40
N GLN A 281 3.33 -3.80 5.47
CA GLN A 281 3.55 -5.09 4.81
C GLN A 281 4.81 -5.04 3.95
N LEU A 282 4.98 -3.99 3.16
CA LEU A 282 6.12 -3.82 2.26
C LEU A 282 7.45 -3.97 3.02
N PHE A 283 7.66 -3.18 4.04
CA PHE A 283 8.90 -3.18 4.82
C PHE A 283 8.99 -4.37 5.80
N GLY A 284 7.93 -4.68 6.51
CA GLY A 284 7.94 -5.76 7.50
C GLY A 284 8.26 -7.14 6.92
N GLU A 285 7.68 -7.49 5.77
CA GLU A 285 7.98 -8.76 5.09
C GLU A 285 9.33 -8.73 4.35
N SER A 286 9.81 -7.55 3.95
CA SER A 286 11.06 -7.43 3.20
C SER A 286 12.29 -7.43 4.10
N GLU A 287 12.23 -6.77 5.25
CA GLU A 287 13.39 -6.54 6.12
C GLU A 287 13.43 -7.44 7.38
N GLY A 288 12.27 -7.84 7.92
CA GLY A 288 12.18 -8.59 9.18
C GLY A 288 12.69 -10.03 9.06
N LYS A 289 14.00 -10.23 8.88
CA LYS A 289 14.65 -11.51 8.65
C LYS A 289 15.98 -11.60 9.37
N ASP A 290 16.41 -12.81 9.69
CA ASP A 290 17.72 -13.10 10.29
C ASP A 290 18.00 -12.30 11.59
N GLY A 291 16.95 -11.91 12.30
CA GLY A 291 17.04 -11.07 13.51
C GLY A 291 17.35 -9.59 13.22
N LYS A 292 17.29 -9.17 11.97
CA LYS A 292 17.51 -7.80 11.50
C LYS A 292 16.19 -7.08 11.16
N GLY A 293 16.29 -5.80 10.86
CA GLY A 293 15.24 -4.95 10.32
C GLY A 293 14.56 -4.05 11.34
N LEU A 294 14.02 -2.94 10.85
CA LEU A 294 13.21 -2.00 11.60
C LEU A 294 11.77 -2.51 11.71
N PHE A 295 11.19 -2.46 12.91
CA PHE A 295 9.77 -2.81 13.08
C PHE A 295 8.89 -1.66 12.59
N PRO A 296 8.06 -1.87 11.54
CA PRO A 296 7.26 -0.80 10.96
C PRO A 296 6.00 -0.54 11.78
N VAL A 297 5.85 0.69 12.27
CA VAL A 297 4.69 1.17 13.04
C VAL A 297 3.95 2.20 12.22
N GLY A 298 2.60 2.20 12.25
CA GLY A 298 1.76 3.18 11.59
C GLY A 298 1.08 4.11 12.61
N CYS A 299 1.05 5.42 12.34
CA CYS A 299 0.30 6.39 13.14
C CYS A 299 -0.52 7.33 12.27
N GLN A 300 -1.68 7.73 12.80
CA GLN A 300 -2.56 8.75 12.24
C GLN A 300 -2.55 9.99 13.15
N PHE A 301 -1.78 10.98 12.79
CA PHE A 301 -1.76 12.24 13.56
C PHE A 301 -2.89 13.17 13.07
N THR A 302 -3.53 13.96 13.93
CA THR A 302 -3.30 14.19 15.38
C THR A 302 -3.89 13.09 16.29
N THR A 303 -4.72 12.18 15.77
CA THR A 303 -5.45 11.17 16.57
C THR A 303 -4.52 10.40 17.51
N ASP A 304 -3.44 9.85 16.97
CA ASP A 304 -2.52 9.02 17.76
C ASP A 304 -1.57 9.81 18.67
N LEU A 305 -1.55 11.13 18.57
CA LEU A 305 -0.92 11.96 19.61
C LEU A 305 -1.66 11.85 20.95
N HIS A 306 -2.97 11.53 20.91
CA HIS A 306 -3.80 11.28 22.09
C HIS A 306 -3.77 9.83 22.59
N SER A 307 -2.96 8.96 21.96
CA SER A 307 -2.74 7.56 22.37
C SER A 307 -1.27 7.26 22.58
N LEU A 308 -0.43 7.48 21.56
CA LEU A 308 0.99 7.16 21.54
C LEU A 308 1.91 8.36 21.80
N GLY A 309 1.38 9.60 21.71
CA GLY A 309 2.19 10.81 21.81
C GLY A 309 3.01 10.90 23.09
N GLN A 310 2.48 10.47 24.24
CA GLN A 310 3.24 10.41 25.50
C GLN A 310 4.44 9.46 25.39
N TYR A 311 4.25 8.28 24.80
CA TYR A 311 5.34 7.31 24.67
C TYR A 311 6.41 7.79 23.67
N ILE A 312 5.99 8.35 22.55
CA ILE A 312 6.92 8.91 21.56
C ILE A 312 7.74 10.05 22.19
N GLN A 313 7.09 10.96 22.94
CA GLN A 313 7.75 12.11 23.56
C GLN A 313 8.69 11.74 24.69
N ASP A 314 8.35 10.76 25.54
CA ASP A 314 9.02 10.54 26.84
C ASP A 314 9.29 9.06 27.16
N GLY A 315 9.01 8.13 26.22
CA GLY A 315 9.31 6.71 26.35
C GLY A 315 10.76 6.35 25.97
N GLN A 316 11.00 5.10 25.60
CA GLN A 316 12.30 4.62 25.15
C GLN A 316 12.70 5.22 23.80
N ARG A 317 13.97 5.55 23.61
CA ARG A 317 14.51 6.17 22.38
C ARG A 317 14.82 5.14 21.28
N LEU A 318 13.96 4.15 21.07
CA LEU A 318 14.14 3.06 20.10
C LEU A 318 13.55 3.36 18.72
N MET A 319 12.97 4.55 18.52
CA MET A 319 12.24 4.88 17.31
C MET A 319 12.74 6.16 16.64
N PHE A 320 12.36 6.31 15.38
CA PHE A 320 12.35 7.55 14.63
C PHE A 320 11.04 7.67 13.85
N GLU A 321 10.72 8.85 13.36
CA GLU A 321 9.49 9.11 12.60
C GLU A 321 9.79 9.46 11.15
N THR A 322 8.96 8.91 10.26
CA THR A 322 8.84 9.30 8.85
C THR A 322 7.46 9.90 8.64
N ILE A 323 7.38 11.17 8.27
CA ILE A 323 6.10 11.88 8.13
C ILE A 323 5.81 12.14 6.65
N ILE A 324 4.70 11.60 6.13
CA ILE A 324 4.17 11.99 4.81
C ILE A 324 3.36 13.28 5.00
N ASN A 325 3.89 14.38 4.47
CA ASN A 325 3.31 15.70 4.53
C ASN A 325 2.77 16.12 3.16
N PHE A 326 1.46 16.38 3.06
CA PHE A 326 0.86 16.99 1.87
C PHE A 326 0.91 18.52 2.01
N GLU A 327 1.69 19.17 1.13
CA GLU A 327 1.90 20.63 1.17
C GLU A 327 0.60 21.41 0.89
N LYS A 328 -0.34 20.79 0.14
CA LYS A 328 -1.60 21.39 -0.27
C LYS A 328 -2.77 20.44 -0.02
N SER A 329 -3.78 20.92 0.67
CA SER A 329 -5.05 20.22 0.83
C SER A 329 -5.95 20.40 -0.39
N ASN A 330 -6.68 19.35 -0.78
CA ASN A 330 -7.60 19.39 -1.91
C ASN A 330 -8.83 20.29 -1.65
N THR A 331 -9.23 20.42 -0.39
CA THR A 331 -10.32 21.29 0.08
C THR A 331 -9.89 21.95 1.37
N ASP A 332 -10.57 23.07 1.76
CA ASP A 332 -10.24 23.73 3.00
C ASP A 332 -11.46 24.36 3.66
N ILE A 333 -11.41 24.54 4.97
CA ILE A 333 -12.46 25.14 5.77
C ILE A 333 -11.88 26.35 6.51
N THR A 334 -12.58 27.49 6.46
CA THR A 334 -12.21 28.67 7.22
C THR A 334 -12.90 28.62 8.59
N ILE A 335 -12.15 28.91 9.66
CA ILE A 335 -12.66 28.93 11.02
C ILE A 335 -13.45 30.23 11.24
N ASN A 336 -14.70 30.08 11.66
CA ASN A 336 -15.61 31.22 11.89
C ASN A 336 -15.48 31.74 13.31
N LEU A 337 -15.99 32.97 13.52
CA LEU A 337 -16.13 33.60 14.83
C LEU A 337 -17.22 32.87 15.65
N ASP A 338 -16.94 32.60 16.91
CA ASP A 338 -17.92 32.24 17.92
C ASP A 338 -18.08 33.47 18.87
N GLU A 339 -19.32 33.99 18.99
CA GLU A 339 -19.56 35.22 19.77
C GLU A 339 -19.26 35.04 21.26
N ASP A 340 -19.51 33.87 21.81
CA ASP A 340 -19.28 33.55 23.22
C ASP A 340 -17.82 33.17 23.52
N ASN A 341 -17.07 32.68 22.54
CA ASN A 341 -15.67 32.25 22.65
C ASN A 341 -15.37 31.37 23.90
N LEU A 342 -16.31 30.48 24.25
CA LEU A 342 -16.18 29.67 25.46
C LEU A 342 -15.05 28.62 25.31
N ASP A 343 -14.73 28.23 24.08
CA ASP A 343 -13.63 27.34 23.73
C ASP A 343 -12.28 28.05 23.63
N ASN A 344 -12.26 29.40 23.72
CA ASN A 344 -11.07 30.25 23.56
C ASN A 344 -10.37 30.12 22.21
N LEU A 345 -11.08 29.74 21.13
CA LEU A 345 -10.48 29.50 19.79
C LEU A 345 -10.61 30.72 18.85
N ASN A 346 -11.16 31.85 19.27
CA ASN A 346 -11.32 33.04 18.39
C ASN A 346 -9.98 33.59 17.85
N TYR A 347 -8.84 33.24 18.43
CA TYR A 347 -7.52 33.57 17.86
C TYR A 347 -7.24 32.86 16.52
N LEU A 348 -8.03 31.83 16.15
CA LEU A 348 -7.95 31.08 14.87
C LEU A 348 -8.92 31.66 13.82
N VAL A 349 -9.78 32.61 14.14
CA VAL A 349 -10.77 33.15 13.20
C VAL A 349 -10.11 33.64 11.93
N GLY A 350 -10.68 33.26 10.79
CA GLY A 350 -10.16 33.56 9.47
C GLY A 350 -8.98 32.68 9.01
N LYS A 351 -8.44 31.84 9.89
CA LYS A 351 -7.43 30.84 9.50
C LYS A 351 -8.11 29.68 8.78
N LYS A 352 -7.34 29.04 7.91
CA LYS A 352 -7.73 27.80 7.27
C LYS A 352 -7.43 26.60 8.16
N LEU A 353 -8.27 25.56 8.11
CA LEU A 353 -8.04 24.33 8.88
C LEU A 353 -6.73 23.65 8.49
N SER A 354 -6.37 23.65 7.18
CA SER A 354 -5.08 23.16 6.71
C SER A 354 -3.90 23.88 7.38
N PHE A 355 -4.00 25.20 7.60
CA PHE A 355 -2.96 25.95 8.32
C PHE A 355 -2.81 25.44 9.75
N VAL A 356 -3.91 25.18 10.46
CA VAL A 356 -3.87 24.66 11.84
C VAL A 356 -3.25 23.28 11.86
N ASN A 357 -3.62 22.41 10.91
CA ASN A 357 -3.07 21.05 10.78
C ASN A 357 -1.55 21.06 10.54
N HIS A 358 -1.06 21.94 9.65
CA HIS A 358 0.39 22.10 9.44
C HIS A 358 1.11 22.63 10.69
N LYS A 359 0.49 23.56 11.44
CA LYS A 359 1.09 24.04 12.69
C LYS A 359 1.08 23.01 13.81
N ALA A 360 0.09 22.12 13.83
CA ALA A 360 0.11 20.95 14.71
C ALA A 360 1.28 20.01 14.35
N MET A 361 1.49 19.73 13.06
CA MET A 361 2.62 18.95 12.58
C MET A 361 3.97 19.57 12.96
N GLU A 362 4.20 20.84 12.62
CA GLU A 362 5.43 21.55 12.95
C GLU A 362 5.73 21.52 14.46
N GLY A 363 4.70 21.77 15.27
CA GLY A 363 4.82 21.75 16.73
C GLY A 363 5.17 20.35 17.27
N THR A 364 4.56 19.31 16.72
CA THR A 364 4.83 17.92 17.08
C THR A 364 6.26 17.52 16.70
N ILE A 365 6.68 17.78 15.46
CA ILE A 365 8.04 17.48 14.99
C ILE A 365 9.06 18.14 15.91
N LYS A 366 8.88 19.45 16.20
CA LYS A 366 9.79 20.16 17.09
C LYS A 366 9.87 19.51 18.47
N ALA A 367 8.73 19.14 19.07
CA ALA A 367 8.69 18.53 20.38
C ALA A 367 9.38 17.15 20.39
N HIS A 368 9.09 16.31 19.41
CA HIS A 368 9.66 14.96 19.30
C HIS A 368 11.18 15.01 19.05
N VAL A 369 11.65 15.93 18.18
CA VAL A 369 13.09 16.13 17.91
C VAL A 369 13.80 16.63 19.17
N ASP A 370 13.25 17.65 19.86
CA ASP A 370 13.77 18.14 21.14
C ASP A 370 13.81 17.01 22.22
N GLY A 371 12.88 16.04 22.12
CA GLY A 371 12.83 14.82 22.93
C GLY A 371 13.77 13.70 22.48
N GLY A 372 14.55 13.86 21.40
CA GLY A 372 15.51 12.87 20.90
C GLY A 372 14.90 11.80 19.98
N VAL A 373 13.76 12.11 19.34
CA VAL A 373 13.16 11.28 18.29
C VAL A 373 13.42 11.93 16.93
N PRO A 374 14.36 11.39 16.10
CA PRO A 374 14.63 11.91 14.77
C PRO A 374 13.38 11.89 13.88
N ASN A 375 13.21 12.91 13.06
CA ASN A 375 12.08 13.06 12.15
C ASN A 375 12.57 13.30 10.73
N VAL A 376 12.14 12.45 9.78
CA VAL A 376 12.30 12.69 8.35
C VAL A 376 10.95 13.04 7.73
N LEU A 377 10.92 14.04 6.83
CA LEU A 377 9.70 14.40 6.13
C LEU A 377 9.79 13.99 4.66
N ILE A 378 8.73 13.37 4.19
CA ILE A 378 8.46 13.15 2.77
C ILE A 378 7.38 14.16 2.39
N ASN A 379 7.82 15.30 1.85
CA ASN A 379 6.93 16.36 1.40
C ASN A 379 6.35 16.00 0.03
N VAL A 380 5.04 15.93 -0.06
CA VAL A 380 4.26 15.61 -1.27
C VAL A 380 3.42 16.82 -1.62
N LYS A 381 3.44 17.24 -2.88
CA LYS A 381 2.77 18.47 -3.31
C LYS A 381 1.28 18.49 -2.98
N GLU A 382 0.55 17.43 -3.33
CA GLU A 382 -0.88 17.27 -3.09
C GLU A 382 -1.29 15.79 -3.17
N LEU A 383 -2.43 15.42 -2.60
CA LEU A 383 -2.96 14.05 -2.64
C LEU A 383 -3.82 13.85 -3.89
N ASN A 384 -3.28 13.13 -4.88
CA ASN A 384 -4.00 12.71 -6.09
C ASN A 384 -3.46 11.37 -6.62
N ALA A 385 -4.05 10.83 -7.70
CA ALA A 385 -3.64 9.55 -8.25
C ALA A 385 -2.18 9.55 -8.72
N HIS A 386 -1.72 10.63 -9.31
CA HIS A 386 -0.35 10.78 -9.80
C HIS A 386 0.66 10.69 -8.63
N THR A 387 0.48 11.50 -7.58
CA THR A 387 1.41 11.51 -6.43
C THR A 387 1.37 10.22 -5.61
N ILE A 388 0.22 9.53 -5.57
CA ILE A 388 0.15 8.17 -4.98
C ILE A 388 0.94 7.18 -5.83
N GLY A 389 0.89 7.26 -7.15
CA GLY A 389 1.73 6.46 -8.06
C GLY A 389 3.22 6.69 -7.82
N GLU A 390 3.62 7.95 -7.68
CA GLU A 390 5.01 8.31 -7.32
C GLU A 390 5.42 7.71 -5.97
N LEU A 391 4.58 7.82 -4.93
CA LEU A 391 4.87 7.29 -3.59
C LEU A 391 4.97 5.76 -3.57
N ILE A 392 4.14 5.06 -4.33
CA ILE A 392 4.21 3.59 -4.45
C ILE A 392 5.58 3.19 -4.98
N TYR A 393 5.99 3.74 -6.12
CA TYR A 393 7.29 3.40 -6.70
C TYR A 393 8.46 3.81 -5.80
N PHE A 394 8.39 5.00 -5.19
CA PHE A 394 9.38 5.47 -4.21
C PHE A 394 9.59 4.45 -3.09
N PHE A 395 8.52 4.01 -2.44
CA PHE A 395 8.63 3.08 -1.32
C PHE A 395 9.00 1.65 -1.75
N GLU A 396 8.54 1.16 -2.90
CA GLU A 396 8.97 -0.13 -3.44
C GLU A 396 10.49 -0.14 -3.69
N LYS A 397 11.01 0.90 -4.32
CA LYS A 397 12.44 1.02 -4.62
C LYS A 397 13.27 1.25 -3.34
N ALA A 398 12.81 2.11 -2.44
CA ALA A 398 13.45 2.33 -1.15
C ALA A 398 13.51 1.07 -0.30
N CYS A 399 12.42 0.28 -0.28
CA CYS A 399 12.36 -0.97 0.48
C CYS A 399 13.37 -2.00 -0.04
N ALA A 400 13.47 -2.17 -1.36
CA ALA A 400 14.44 -3.08 -1.95
C ALA A 400 15.88 -2.68 -1.60
N MET A 401 16.24 -1.40 -1.78
CA MET A 401 17.57 -0.88 -1.43
C MET A 401 17.86 -1.02 0.06
N SER A 402 16.90 -0.66 0.93
CA SER A 402 17.08 -0.72 2.38
C SER A 402 17.29 -2.15 2.89
N ALA A 403 16.57 -3.14 2.34
CA ALA A 403 16.76 -4.54 2.70
C ALA A 403 18.09 -5.12 2.21
N GLU A 404 18.54 -4.76 1.01
CA GLU A 404 19.85 -5.17 0.51
C GLU A 404 20.99 -4.53 1.34
N LEU A 405 20.86 -3.27 1.77
CA LEU A 405 21.80 -2.64 2.71
C LEU A 405 21.85 -3.36 4.07
N LEU A 406 20.72 -3.92 4.54
CA LEU A 406 20.65 -4.79 5.72
C LEU A 406 21.21 -6.19 5.46
N GLU A 407 21.61 -6.50 4.22
CA GLU A 407 22.06 -7.84 3.80
C GLU A 407 21.00 -8.92 4.01
N VAL A 408 19.73 -8.61 3.71
CA VAL A 408 18.63 -9.58 3.72
C VAL A 408 17.93 -9.59 2.35
N ASN A 409 17.41 -10.75 1.94
CA ASN A 409 16.69 -10.86 0.67
C ASN A 409 15.31 -10.12 0.77
N PRO A 410 15.07 -9.03 0.02
CA PRO A 410 13.82 -8.28 0.11
C PRO A 410 12.59 -9.00 -0.45
N PHE A 411 12.76 -10.12 -1.16
CA PHE A 411 11.71 -10.68 -2.00
C PHE A 411 11.11 -12.00 -1.51
N ASP A 412 11.68 -12.64 -0.51
CA ASP A 412 11.12 -13.84 0.13
C ASP A 412 10.46 -13.53 1.49
N GLN A 413 9.80 -14.50 2.11
CA GLN A 413 9.19 -14.39 3.43
C GLN A 413 9.12 -15.76 4.14
N PRO A 414 10.26 -16.35 4.52
CA PRO A 414 10.28 -17.72 5.09
C PRO A 414 9.59 -17.81 6.46
N GLY A 415 9.54 -16.72 7.22
CA GLY A 415 8.99 -16.69 8.58
C GLY A 415 7.50 -17.06 8.67
N VAL A 416 6.72 -16.80 7.61
CA VAL A 416 5.27 -17.07 7.61
C VAL A 416 4.90 -18.54 7.36
N GLU A 417 5.84 -19.39 6.96
CA GLU A 417 5.54 -20.80 6.62
C GLU A 417 5.26 -21.65 7.86
N LYS A 418 5.84 -21.31 9.02
CA LYS A 418 5.63 -22.05 10.26
C LYS A 418 4.18 -22.00 10.75
N TYR A 419 3.57 -20.80 10.81
CA TYR A 419 2.19 -20.69 11.28
C TYR A 419 1.21 -21.35 10.31
N LYS A 420 1.43 -21.26 9.02
CA LYS A 420 0.61 -21.93 7.99
C LYS A 420 0.65 -23.44 8.17
N THR A 421 1.84 -24.01 8.34
CA THR A 421 2.02 -25.44 8.59
C THR A 421 1.29 -25.88 9.86
N ASN A 422 1.38 -25.12 10.95
CA ASN A 422 0.68 -25.42 12.18
C ASN A 422 -0.85 -25.36 12.01
N MET A 423 -1.36 -24.33 11.36
CA MET A 423 -2.78 -24.22 11.03
C MET A 423 -3.27 -25.41 10.19
N PHE A 424 -2.53 -25.82 9.17
CA PHE A 424 -2.89 -26.96 8.33
C PHE A 424 -2.92 -28.28 9.11
N LYS A 425 -2.00 -28.49 10.04
CA LYS A 425 -2.02 -29.64 10.96
C LYS A 425 -3.27 -29.63 11.86
N LEU A 426 -3.57 -28.50 12.47
CA LEU A 426 -4.75 -28.35 13.35
C LEU A 426 -6.07 -28.54 12.58
N LEU A 427 -6.11 -28.15 11.33
CA LEU A 427 -7.26 -28.34 10.44
C LEU A 427 -7.32 -29.74 9.80
N ASN A 428 -6.41 -30.64 10.12
CA ASN A 428 -6.27 -31.98 9.52
C ASN A 428 -6.19 -31.94 7.99
N ARG A 429 -5.50 -30.94 7.43
CA ARG A 429 -5.33 -30.82 5.97
C ARG A 429 -4.60 -32.04 5.43
N PRO A 430 -5.12 -32.72 4.37
CA PRO A 430 -4.43 -33.83 3.72
C PRO A 430 -2.98 -33.48 3.33
N GLY A 431 -2.02 -34.36 3.67
CA GLY A 431 -0.59 -34.14 3.40
C GLY A 431 0.19 -33.44 4.53
N TYR A 432 -0.46 -32.95 5.59
CA TYR A 432 0.17 -32.26 6.74
C TYR A 432 0.08 -33.04 8.06
N ASN A 433 -0.47 -34.25 8.04
CA ASN A 433 -0.72 -35.08 9.25
C ASN A 433 0.51 -35.92 9.67
N LYS A 434 1.75 -35.48 9.34
CA LYS A 434 2.97 -36.15 9.79
C LYS A 434 3.74 -35.33 10.79
#